data_63878883af24a3f4104549a90124acc2
#
_entry.id   63878883af24a3f4104549a90124acc2
#
_cell.length_a   1.000
_cell.length_b   1.000
_cell.length_c   1.000
_cell.angle_alpha   90.00
_cell.angle_beta   90.00
_cell.angle_gamma   90.00
#
_symmetry.space_group_name_H-M   'P 1'
#
loop_
_entity.id
_entity.type
_entity.pdbx_description
1 polymer ?
#
loop_
_entity_poly.entity_id
_entity_poly.type
_entity_poly.pdbx_seq_one_letter_code
_entity_poly.pdbx_strand_id
1 'polypeptide(L)'
;MNRQRPDGGGMLAGKVALITGAARGQGRAHALRFAAEGADLVLCDVERAVGELGYELPPTSELHRTAEEAKALGAKVIARAADVRDSAALQSLVQACRSEFGRLDVVVPQAGIATYARFFEVGATRWQDMLDINLTGVWNTLQAAVPLIVEGGRGGSVVLVSSTAGVAGFGSMPHYVAAKHGVVGLMRALANEVGQHRIRVNCLLAGMVNTPMGVNEGTFRSFRPDLEHPTARDADAAMCAVNLIPVPWVEPEDMAAAALWLASDESRYVTGVALPVDAGYLAKAH
;
A
#
# COMPACT_ATOMS: atom_id res chain seq x y z
N MET A 1 15.12 -17.75 -17.31
CA MET A 1 15.84 -18.82 -16.56
C MET A 1 15.19 -18.93 -15.18
N ASN A 2 14.42 -19.99 -14.96
CA ASN A 2 13.75 -20.27 -13.70
C ASN A 2 14.83 -20.77 -12.74
N ARG A 3 15.37 -19.89 -11.87
CA ARG A 3 16.22 -20.34 -10.78
C ARG A 3 15.32 -20.98 -9.74
N GLN A 4 15.05 -22.27 -9.85
CA GLN A 4 14.53 -23.05 -8.73
C GLN A 4 15.51 -22.86 -7.56
N ARG A 5 15.01 -22.29 -6.45
CA ARG A 5 15.79 -22.24 -5.20
C ARG A 5 16.04 -23.67 -4.75
N PRO A 6 17.22 -23.99 -4.16
CA PRO A 6 17.58 -25.35 -3.77
C PRO A 6 16.57 -26.02 -2.85
N ASP A 7 15.73 -25.27 -2.15
CA ASP A 7 14.86 -25.73 -1.07
C ASP A 7 13.37 -25.76 -1.44
N GLY A 8 12.99 -25.47 -2.70
CA GLY A 8 11.58 -25.47 -3.14
C GLY A 8 10.67 -24.42 -2.49
N GLY A 9 11.20 -23.52 -1.66
CA GLY A 9 10.45 -22.51 -0.94
C GLY A 9 10.18 -21.24 -1.77
N GLY A 10 9.03 -20.55 -1.51
CA GLY A 10 8.70 -19.26 -2.10
C GLY A 10 9.69 -18.14 -1.74
N MET A 11 9.56 -16.98 -2.38
CA MET A 11 10.44 -15.81 -2.20
C MET A 11 10.42 -15.26 -0.77
N LEU A 12 9.38 -15.53 0.00
CA LEU A 12 9.19 -15.09 1.39
C LEU A 12 9.07 -16.26 2.37
N ALA A 13 9.54 -17.47 1.99
CA ALA A 13 9.46 -18.64 2.85
C ALA A 13 10.06 -18.38 4.24
N GLY A 14 9.27 -18.63 5.30
CA GLY A 14 9.67 -18.43 6.70
C GLY A 14 9.81 -16.97 7.14
N LYS A 15 9.37 -16.00 6.33
CA LYS A 15 9.28 -14.58 6.70
C LYS A 15 7.88 -14.27 7.24
N VAL A 16 7.78 -13.23 8.08
CA VAL A 16 6.52 -12.68 8.58
C VAL A 16 6.32 -11.28 8.02
N ALA A 17 5.16 -11.02 7.42
CA ALA A 17 4.83 -9.74 6.83
C ALA A 17 3.61 -9.09 7.52
N LEU A 18 3.73 -7.80 7.91
CA LEU A 18 2.63 -6.98 8.38
C LEU A 18 2.12 -6.10 7.22
N ILE A 19 0.81 -6.15 6.97
CA ILE A 19 0.15 -5.38 5.92
C ILE A 19 -1.07 -4.67 6.51
N THR A 20 -1.13 -3.33 6.39
CA THR A 20 -2.31 -2.54 6.76
C THR A 20 -3.19 -2.29 5.52
N GLY A 21 -4.50 -2.06 5.69
CA GLY A 21 -5.41 -1.91 4.56
C GLY A 21 -5.59 -3.21 3.77
N ALA A 22 -5.58 -4.36 4.48
CA ALA A 22 -5.49 -5.70 3.88
C ALA A 22 -6.83 -6.31 3.47
N ALA A 23 -7.97 -5.64 3.72
CA ALA A 23 -9.29 -6.20 3.44
C ALA A 23 -9.57 -6.32 1.94
N ARG A 24 -9.08 -5.40 1.10
CA ARG A 24 -9.36 -5.35 -0.33
C ARG A 24 -8.25 -4.70 -1.16
N GLY A 25 -8.46 -4.64 -2.48
CA GLY A 25 -7.59 -3.94 -3.43
C GLY A 25 -6.14 -4.38 -3.33
N GLN A 26 -5.22 -3.42 -3.34
CA GLN A 26 -3.79 -3.69 -3.31
C GLN A 26 -3.35 -4.45 -2.05
N GLY A 27 -3.85 -4.06 -0.85
CA GLY A 27 -3.46 -4.71 0.40
C GLY A 27 -3.84 -6.19 0.44
N ARG A 28 -5.04 -6.54 -0.07
CA ARG A 28 -5.45 -7.93 -0.25
C ARG A 28 -4.56 -8.67 -1.26
N ALA A 29 -4.26 -8.04 -2.40
CA ALA A 29 -3.38 -8.62 -3.40
C ALA A 29 -1.96 -8.89 -2.85
N HIS A 30 -1.40 -7.95 -2.07
CA HIS A 30 -0.13 -8.15 -1.36
C HIS A 30 -0.22 -9.33 -0.40
N ALA A 31 -1.27 -9.42 0.41
CA ALA A 31 -1.45 -10.49 1.40
C ALA A 31 -1.48 -11.88 0.73
N LEU A 32 -2.30 -12.05 -0.30
CA LEU A 32 -2.43 -13.32 -1.01
C LEU A 32 -1.15 -13.69 -1.77
N ARG A 33 -0.50 -12.71 -2.40
CA ARG A 33 0.76 -12.96 -3.09
C ARG A 33 1.87 -13.34 -2.13
N PHE A 34 1.98 -12.69 -0.97
CA PHE A 34 3.01 -12.99 0.02
C PHE A 34 2.77 -14.37 0.68
N ALA A 35 1.49 -14.72 0.96
CA ALA A 35 1.11 -16.05 1.42
C ALA A 35 1.52 -17.14 0.42
N ALA A 36 1.21 -16.96 -0.87
CA ALA A 36 1.58 -17.90 -1.94
C ALA A 36 3.11 -18.08 -2.07
N GLU A 37 3.89 -17.10 -1.61
CA GLU A 37 5.35 -17.13 -1.59
C GLU A 37 5.93 -17.55 -0.22
N GLY A 38 5.08 -18.10 0.66
CA GLY A 38 5.48 -18.75 1.90
C GLY A 38 5.65 -17.83 3.10
N ALA A 39 5.12 -16.61 3.07
CA ALA A 39 5.10 -15.72 4.22
C ALA A 39 3.95 -16.04 5.18
N ASP A 40 4.19 -15.94 6.49
CA ASP A 40 3.15 -15.78 7.50
C ASP A 40 2.73 -14.29 7.57
N LEU A 41 1.47 -14.02 7.95
CA LEU A 41 0.88 -12.71 7.79
C LEU A 41 0.30 -12.13 9.07
N VAL A 42 0.47 -10.82 9.22
CA VAL A 42 -0.23 -9.97 10.19
C VAL A 42 -1.01 -8.93 9.40
N LEU A 43 -2.32 -9.00 9.43
CA LEU A 43 -3.21 -8.20 8.60
C LEU A 43 -4.08 -7.29 9.46
N CYS A 44 -4.27 -6.05 9.04
CA CYS A 44 -5.29 -5.20 9.63
C CYS A 44 -5.98 -4.31 8.59
N ASP A 45 -7.20 -3.92 8.95
CA ASP A 45 -7.98 -2.93 8.23
C ASP A 45 -8.97 -2.27 9.20
N VAL A 46 -9.57 -1.15 8.79
CA VAL A 46 -10.57 -0.43 9.57
C VAL A 46 -11.95 -1.09 9.42
N GLU A 47 -12.74 -1.11 10.51
CA GLU A 47 -14.10 -1.68 10.49
C GLU A 47 -15.20 -0.62 10.34
N ARG A 48 -14.87 0.65 10.36
CA ARG A 48 -15.84 1.75 10.35
C ARG A 48 -15.58 2.72 9.21
N ALA A 49 -16.65 3.37 8.76
CA ALA A 49 -16.55 4.42 7.77
C ALA A 49 -15.63 5.56 8.25
N VAL A 50 -14.88 6.12 7.31
CA VAL A 50 -13.99 7.26 7.50
C VAL A 50 -14.45 8.36 6.56
N GLY A 51 -15.05 9.42 7.09
CA GLY A 51 -15.45 10.60 6.32
C GLY A 51 -16.32 10.32 5.09
N GLU A 52 -16.44 11.30 4.22
CA GLU A 52 -17.12 11.19 2.92
C GLU A 52 -16.11 10.84 1.84
N LEU A 53 -16.01 9.58 1.45
CA LEU A 53 -14.99 9.10 0.52
C LEU A 53 -15.44 9.06 -0.95
N GLY A 54 -16.76 9.03 -1.21
CA GLY A 54 -17.29 8.80 -2.56
C GLY A 54 -17.19 7.35 -3.05
N TYR A 55 -16.72 6.43 -2.17
CA TYR A 55 -16.72 4.98 -2.36
C TYR A 55 -16.85 4.28 -1.00
N GLU A 56 -17.39 3.08 -1.00
CA GLU A 56 -17.61 2.32 0.23
C GLU A 56 -16.29 1.77 0.81
N LEU A 57 -16.15 1.78 2.14
CA LEU A 57 -15.11 1.03 2.83
C LEU A 57 -15.50 -0.45 2.96
N PRO A 58 -14.52 -1.36 3.07
CA PRO A 58 -14.83 -2.77 3.18
C PRO A 58 -15.51 -3.08 4.50
N PRO A 59 -16.51 -3.97 4.52
CA PRO A 59 -17.01 -4.53 5.76
C PRO A 59 -15.93 -5.43 6.39
N THR A 60 -15.99 -5.64 7.72
CA THR A 60 -15.07 -6.52 8.48
C THR A 60 -14.93 -7.91 7.88
N SER A 61 -15.99 -8.44 7.26
CA SER A 61 -15.98 -9.73 6.59
C SER A 61 -14.94 -9.83 5.47
N GLU A 62 -14.57 -8.73 4.81
CA GLU A 62 -13.56 -8.72 3.76
C GLU A 62 -12.14 -8.97 4.31
N LEU A 63 -11.79 -8.43 5.47
CA LEU A 63 -10.51 -8.74 6.13
C LEU A 63 -10.44 -10.21 6.52
N HIS A 64 -11.53 -10.74 7.10
CA HIS A 64 -11.61 -12.17 7.42
C HIS A 64 -11.51 -13.04 6.18
N ARG A 65 -12.18 -12.67 5.08
CA ARG A 65 -12.07 -13.40 3.81
C ARG A 65 -10.63 -13.42 3.30
N THR A 66 -9.93 -12.29 3.30
CA THR A 66 -8.51 -12.24 2.94
C THR A 66 -7.67 -13.16 3.81
N ALA A 67 -7.92 -13.18 5.12
CA ALA A 67 -7.20 -14.04 6.05
C ALA A 67 -7.45 -15.54 5.77
N GLU A 68 -8.70 -15.96 5.53
CA GLU A 68 -9.02 -17.36 5.23
C GLU A 68 -8.42 -17.82 3.88
N GLU A 69 -8.45 -16.97 2.86
CA GLU A 69 -7.80 -17.27 1.59
C GLU A 69 -6.27 -17.39 1.73
N ALA A 70 -5.64 -16.53 2.52
CA ALA A 70 -4.21 -16.64 2.81
C ALA A 70 -3.86 -17.92 3.59
N LYS A 71 -4.71 -18.31 4.55
CA LYS A 71 -4.57 -19.60 5.26
C LYS A 71 -4.69 -20.81 4.31
N ALA A 72 -5.60 -20.75 3.34
CA ALA A 72 -5.75 -21.77 2.33
C ALA A 72 -4.50 -21.92 1.44
N LEU A 73 -3.68 -20.87 1.34
CA LEU A 73 -2.36 -20.88 0.68
C LEU A 73 -1.23 -21.39 1.59
N GLY A 74 -1.54 -21.77 2.85
CA GLY A 74 -0.60 -22.36 3.80
C GLY A 74 0.01 -21.36 4.81
N ALA A 75 -0.37 -20.09 4.78
CA ALA A 75 0.14 -19.08 5.70
C ALA A 75 -0.51 -19.20 7.09
N LYS A 76 0.24 -18.95 8.16
CA LYS A 76 -0.35 -18.59 9.45
C LYS A 76 -0.73 -17.11 9.39
N VAL A 77 -1.93 -16.75 9.89
CA VAL A 77 -2.46 -15.40 9.75
C VAL A 77 -3.03 -14.89 11.07
N ILE A 78 -2.54 -13.73 11.51
CA ILE A 78 -3.21 -12.88 12.48
C ILE A 78 -3.98 -11.81 11.69
N ALA A 79 -5.28 -11.69 11.88
CA ALA A 79 -6.09 -10.63 11.29
C ALA A 79 -6.87 -9.92 12.39
N ARG A 80 -6.74 -8.59 12.50
CA ARG A 80 -7.42 -7.77 13.51
C ARG A 80 -7.89 -6.45 12.90
N ALA A 81 -9.06 -6.01 13.33
CA ALA A 81 -9.48 -4.64 13.08
C ALA A 81 -8.53 -3.65 13.78
N ALA A 82 -8.02 -2.70 13.01
CA ALA A 82 -7.21 -1.61 13.54
C ALA A 82 -7.27 -0.40 12.61
N ASP A 83 -7.52 0.76 13.17
CA ASP A 83 -7.41 2.04 12.48
C ASP A 83 -5.95 2.50 12.58
N VAL A 84 -5.32 2.80 11.47
CA VAL A 84 -3.91 3.25 11.45
C VAL A 84 -3.67 4.59 12.17
N ARG A 85 -4.73 5.34 12.46
CA ARG A 85 -4.69 6.54 13.31
C ARG A 85 -4.52 6.20 14.79
N ASP A 86 -4.87 4.98 15.19
CA ASP A 86 -4.76 4.48 16.57
C ASP A 86 -3.41 3.75 16.77
N SER A 87 -2.44 4.48 17.30
CA SER A 87 -1.10 3.93 17.57
C SER A 87 -1.13 2.80 18.61
N ALA A 88 -2.07 2.81 19.58
CA ALA A 88 -2.17 1.75 20.57
C ALA A 88 -2.71 0.44 19.97
N ALA A 89 -3.67 0.53 19.04
CA ALA A 89 -4.16 -0.63 18.29
C ALA A 89 -3.04 -1.26 17.44
N LEU A 90 -2.22 -0.44 16.77
CA LEU A 90 -1.07 -0.93 16.00
C LEU A 90 0.02 -1.57 16.88
N GLN A 91 0.32 -0.98 18.04
CA GLN A 91 1.25 -1.57 19.01
C GLN A 91 0.73 -2.93 19.53
N SER A 92 -0.56 -3.04 19.83
CA SER A 92 -1.20 -4.30 20.23
C SER A 92 -1.12 -5.36 19.13
N LEU A 93 -1.27 -4.97 17.86
CA LEU A 93 -1.14 -5.85 16.71
C LEU A 93 0.30 -6.37 16.57
N VAL A 94 1.30 -5.50 16.71
CA VAL A 94 2.72 -5.87 16.64
C VAL A 94 3.11 -6.74 17.85
N GLN A 95 2.54 -6.49 19.04
CA GLN A 95 2.76 -7.36 20.19
C GLN A 95 2.19 -8.76 19.98
N ALA A 96 1.03 -8.88 19.32
CA ALA A 96 0.49 -10.18 18.92
C ALA A 96 1.40 -10.90 17.91
N CYS A 97 1.97 -10.15 16.94
CA CYS A 97 2.98 -10.66 16.02
C CYS A 97 4.21 -11.22 16.75
N ARG A 98 4.73 -10.45 17.72
CA ARG A 98 5.85 -10.87 18.57
C ARG A 98 5.54 -12.16 19.32
N SER A 99 4.37 -12.25 19.93
CA SER A 99 3.96 -13.40 20.76
C SER A 99 3.77 -14.67 19.93
N GLU A 100 3.17 -14.57 18.74
CA GLU A 100 2.82 -15.73 17.90
C GLU A 100 3.98 -16.17 17.02
N PHE A 101 4.68 -15.23 16.37
CA PHE A 101 5.70 -15.53 15.38
C PHE A 101 7.14 -15.33 15.90
N GLY A 102 7.33 -14.56 16.98
CA GLY A 102 8.66 -14.23 17.50
C GLY A 102 9.50 -13.35 16.56
N ARG A 103 8.95 -12.89 15.44
CA ARG A 103 9.65 -12.12 14.40
C ARG A 103 8.74 -11.26 13.56
N LEU A 104 9.32 -10.26 12.92
CA LEU A 104 8.74 -9.51 11.82
C LEU A 104 9.87 -9.21 10.81
N ASP A 105 9.60 -9.36 9.53
CA ASP A 105 10.62 -9.23 8.47
C ASP A 105 10.21 -8.21 7.41
N VAL A 106 8.91 -8.08 7.15
CA VAL A 106 8.38 -7.19 6.11
C VAL A 106 7.24 -6.35 6.68
N VAL A 107 7.22 -5.06 6.34
CA VAL A 107 6.11 -4.15 6.66
C VAL A 107 5.65 -3.45 5.40
N VAL A 108 4.33 -3.50 5.14
CA VAL A 108 3.67 -2.82 4.02
C VAL A 108 2.57 -1.91 4.58
N PRO A 109 2.86 -0.63 4.87
CA PRO A 109 1.86 0.37 5.23
C PRO A 109 1.03 0.72 3.99
N GLN A 110 -0.04 -0.05 3.74
CA GLN A 110 -0.88 0.08 2.54
C GLN A 110 -2.18 0.86 2.80
N ALA A 111 -2.66 0.93 4.05
CA ALA A 111 -3.90 1.64 4.38
C ALA A 111 -3.86 3.08 3.88
N GLY A 112 -4.94 3.51 3.23
CA GLY A 112 -5.04 4.86 2.69
C GLY A 112 -6.41 5.14 2.10
N ILE A 113 -6.69 6.43 1.91
CA ILE A 113 -7.90 6.96 1.28
C ILE A 113 -7.55 7.96 0.18
N ALA A 114 -8.49 8.21 -0.73
CA ALA A 114 -8.39 9.27 -1.72
C ALA A 114 -9.74 9.97 -1.88
N THR A 115 -9.73 11.29 -2.00
CA THR A 115 -10.92 12.10 -2.31
C THR A 115 -10.54 13.22 -3.27
N TYR A 116 -11.53 13.71 -4.01
CA TYR A 116 -11.36 14.80 -4.95
C TYR A 116 -12.00 16.08 -4.39
N ALA A 117 -11.28 17.18 -4.42
CA ALA A 117 -11.77 18.53 -4.14
C ALA A 117 -10.80 19.57 -4.71
N ARG A 118 -11.31 20.68 -5.24
CA ARG A 118 -10.44 21.78 -5.68
C ARG A 118 -9.71 22.37 -4.49
N PHE A 119 -8.55 23.01 -4.74
CA PHE A 119 -7.65 23.50 -3.69
C PHE A 119 -8.37 24.36 -2.63
N PHE A 120 -9.23 25.28 -3.05
CA PHE A 120 -9.95 26.18 -2.14
C PHE A 120 -11.25 25.58 -1.56
N GLU A 121 -11.60 24.34 -1.93
CA GLU A 121 -12.79 23.62 -1.45
C GLU A 121 -12.44 22.56 -0.40
N VAL A 122 -11.15 22.30 -0.19
CA VAL A 122 -10.70 21.36 0.83
C VAL A 122 -10.90 21.97 2.22
N GLY A 123 -11.94 21.52 2.93
CA GLY A 123 -12.17 21.92 4.31
C GLY A 123 -11.17 21.29 5.28
N ALA A 124 -11.02 21.90 6.46
CA ALA A 124 -10.04 21.48 7.46
C ALA A 124 -10.17 20.01 7.87
N THR A 125 -11.38 19.50 8.07
CA THR A 125 -11.63 18.10 8.42
C THR A 125 -11.15 17.15 7.33
N ARG A 126 -11.50 17.41 6.07
CA ARG A 126 -11.07 16.57 4.93
C ARG A 126 -9.56 16.59 4.75
N TRP A 127 -8.93 17.76 4.96
CA TRP A 127 -7.47 17.89 4.96
C TRP A 127 -6.86 17.03 6.07
N GLN A 128 -7.37 17.13 7.29
CA GLN A 128 -6.83 16.44 8.45
C GLN A 128 -7.00 14.91 8.33
N ASP A 129 -8.20 14.44 7.96
CA ASP A 129 -8.45 13.01 7.74
C ASP A 129 -7.49 12.41 6.69
N MET A 130 -7.22 13.16 5.62
CA MET A 130 -6.29 12.73 4.58
C MET A 130 -4.87 12.58 5.11
N LEU A 131 -4.38 13.55 5.87
CA LEU A 131 -3.05 13.48 6.48
C LEU A 131 -2.98 12.41 7.58
N ASP A 132 -3.99 12.32 8.42
CA ASP A 132 -4.02 11.37 9.53
C ASP A 132 -3.97 9.93 9.06
N ILE A 133 -4.63 9.61 7.94
CA ILE A 133 -4.63 8.25 7.41
C ILE A 133 -3.42 8.00 6.51
N ASN A 134 -3.22 8.85 5.49
CA ASN A 134 -2.23 8.55 4.43
C ASN A 134 -0.79 8.89 4.81
N LEU A 135 -0.56 9.70 5.84
CA LEU A 135 0.79 10.09 6.29
C LEU A 135 1.04 9.70 7.75
N THR A 136 0.23 10.20 8.70
CA THR A 136 0.40 9.89 10.12
C THR A 136 0.16 8.39 10.37
N GLY A 137 -0.82 7.77 9.72
CA GLY A 137 -1.09 6.33 9.82
C GLY A 137 0.06 5.46 9.29
N VAL A 138 0.73 5.91 8.22
CA VAL A 138 1.97 5.27 7.74
C VAL A 138 3.06 5.37 8.80
N TRP A 139 3.29 6.58 9.33
CA TRP A 139 4.27 6.81 10.40
C TRP A 139 3.96 5.99 11.66
N ASN A 140 2.73 5.95 12.13
CA ASN A 140 2.30 5.12 13.27
C ASN A 140 2.60 3.63 13.05
N THR A 141 2.33 3.13 11.83
CA THR A 141 2.63 1.74 11.46
C THR A 141 4.13 1.46 11.53
N LEU A 142 4.95 2.37 11.02
CA LEU A 142 6.42 2.25 11.08
C LEU A 142 6.94 2.32 12.52
N GLN A 143 6.43 3.24 13.33
CA GLN A 143 6.80 3.39 14.75
C GLN A 143 6.49 2.12 15.55
N ALA A 144 5.37 1.45 15.27
CA ALA A 144 5.01 0.21 15.95
C ALA A 144 5.87 -0.98 15.46
N ALA A 145 6.10 -1.10 14.15
CA ALA A 145 6.60 -2.32 13.53
C ALA A 145 8.13 -2.38 13.37
N VAL A 146 8.78 -1.26 13.00
CA VAL A 146 10.22 -1.26 12.67
C VAL A 146 11.11 -1.65 13.86
N PRO A 147 10.83 -1.24 15.12
CA PRO A 147 11.62 -1.69 16.25
C PRO A 147 11.71 -3.22 16.39
N LEU A 148 10.63 -3.96 16.11
CA LEU A 148 10.62 -5.43 16.15
C LEU A 148 11.53 -6.05 15.07
N ILE A 149 11.64 -5.42 13.89
CA ILE A 149 12.58 -5.86 12.85
C ILE A 149 14.03 -5.59 13.30
N VAL A 150 14.30 -4.40 13.84
CA VAL A 150 15.64 -4.02 14.37
C VAL A 150 16.10 -4.98 15.45
N GLU A 151 15.26 -5.24 16.46
CA GLU A 151 15.52 -6.18 17.55
C GLU A 151 15.83 -7.60 17.04
N GLY A 152 15.17 -8.00 15.95
CA GLY A 152 15.39 -9.30 15.32
C GLY A 152 16.81 -9.50 14.76
N GLY A 153 17.54 -8.43 14.42
CA GLY A 153 18.94 -8.46 13.94
C GLY A 153 19.15 -9.17 12.59
N ARG A 154 18.08 -9.58 11.92
CA ARG A 154 18.13 -10.36 10.66
C ARG A 154 18.08 -9.50 9.40
N GLY A 155 17.93 -8.19 9.55
CA GLY A 155 17.54 -7.29 8.47
C GLY A 155 16.04 -7.39 8.19
N GLY A 156 15.57 -6.76 7.11
CA GLY A 156 14.17 -6.75 6.74
C GLY A 156 13.87 -5.85 5.54
N SER A 157 12.59 -5.71 5.24
CA SER A 157 12.12 -4.83 4.17
C SER A 157 10.88 -4.05 4.57
N VAL A 158 10.91 -2.75 4.35
CA VAL A 158 9.75 -1.85 4.47
C VAL A 158 9.39 -1.38 3.07
N VAL A 159 8.15 -1.66 2.64
CA VAL A 159 7.63 -1.28 1.33
C VAL A 159 6.46 -0.32 1.55
N LEU A 160 6.75 0.97 1.51
CA LEU A 160 5.71 2.00 1.61
C LEU A 160 4.93 2.08 0.30
N VAL A 161 3.64 2.40 0.39
CA VAL A 161 2.83 2.61 -0.80
C VAL A 161 2.41 4.08 -0.88
N SER A 162 3.07 4.77 -1.80
CA SER A 162 2.73 6.12 -2.21
C SER A 162 1.89 6.06 -3.51
N SER A 163 2.07 7.03 -4.36
CA SER A 163 1.36 7.21 -5.63
C SER A 163 2.27 7.97 -6.57
N THR A 164 1.94 8.01 -7.86
CA THR A 164 2.46 9.03 -8.80
C THR A 164 2.26 10.44 -8.23
N ALA A 165 1.19 10.65 -7.43
CA ALA A 165 0.93 11.87 -6.65
C ALA A 165 1.95 12.14 -5.53
N GLY A 166 2.87 11.23 -5.25
CA GLY A 166 3.98 11.45 -4.30
C GLY A 166 5.20 12.13 -4.92
N VAL A 167 5.22 12.30 -6.24
CA VAL A 167 6.31 12.93 -6.99
C VAL A 167 5.82 13.90 -8.08
N ALA A 168 4.53 13.91 -8.37
CA ALA A 168 3.87 14.81 -9.31
C ALA A 168 2.68 15.53 -8.65
N GLY A 169 2.35 16.73 -9.15
CA GLY A 169 1.18 17.47 -8.69
C GLY A 169 -0.07 17.12 -9.49
N PHE A 170 -1.20 16.93 -8.80
CA PHE A 170 -2.50 16.69 -9.43
C PHE A 170 -3.49 17.76 -8.98
N GLY A 171 -4.19 18.35 -9.94
CA GLY A 171 -5.33 19.20 -9.66
C GLY A 171 -6.43 18.45 -8.91
N SER A 172 -7.21 19.15 -8.10
CA SER A 172 -8.33 18.60 -7.33
C SER A 172 -7.97 17.51 -6.30
N MET A 173 -6.67 17.38 -5.93
CA MET A 173 -6.21 16.42 -4.90
C MET A 173 -5.09 16.99 -4.01
N PRO A 174 -5.09 18.28 -3.61
CA PRO A 174 -3.92 18.89 -2.93
C PRO A 174 -3.56 18.19 -1.62
N HIS A 175 -4.52 17.76 -0.83
CA HIS A 175 -4.35 17.04 0.43
C HIS A 175 -3.74 15.64 0.22
N TYR A 176 -4.18 14.92 -0.80
CA TYR A 176 -3.62 13.61 -1.17
C TYR A 176 -2.19 13.75 -1.69
N VAL A 177 -1.94 14.72 -2.57
CA VAL A 177 -0.59 15.03 -3.09
C VAL A 177 0.36 15.35 -1.94
N ALA A 178 -0.04 16.21 -0.99
CA ALA A 178 0.77 16.55 0.17
C ALA A 178 1.10 15.31 1.02
N ALA A 179 0.09 14.48 1.33
CA ALA A 179 0.28 13.25 2.11
C ALA A 179 1.24 12.28 1.40
N LYS A 180 1.05 12.02 0.11
CA LYS A 180 1.86 11.05 -0.65
C LYS A 180 3.29 11.54 -0.91
N HIS A 181 3.53 12.84 -1.06
CA HIS A 181 4.90 13.42 -1.02
C HIS A 181 5.55 13.19 0.35
N GLY A 182 4.79 13.38 1.44
CA GLY A 182 5.25 13.10 2.80
C GLY A 182 5.69 11.66 2.99
N VAL A 183 4.97 10.68 2.41
CA VAL A 183 5.34 9.24 2.46
C VAL A 183 6.69 9.00 1.77
N VAL A 184 6.94 9.63 0.61
CA VAL A 184 8.27 9.53 -0.06
C VAL A 184 9.36 10.16 0.80
N GLY A 185 9.06 11.26 1.51
CA GLY A 185 9.97 11.85 2.49
C GLY A 185 10.30 10.91 3.65
N LEU A 186 9.26 10.30 4.26
CA LEU A 186 9.42 9.30 5.33
C LEU A 186 10.26 8.10 4.88
N MET A 187 10.04 7.59 3.66
CA MET A 187 10.83 6.50 3.09
C MET A 187 12.31 6.84 3.09
N ARG A 188 12.68 8.03 2.58
CA ARG A 188 14.09 8.46 2.49
C ARG A 188 14.72 8.64 3.87
N ALA A 189 14.00 9.24 4.81
CA ALA A 189 14.48 9.43 6.19
C ALA A 189 14.73 8.08 6.87
N LEU A 190 13.74 7.20 6.85
CA LEU A 190 13.84 5.88 7.49
C LEU A 190 14.93 5.01 6.84
N ALA A 191 15.11 5.05 5.52
CA ALA A 191 16.16 4.30 4.83
C ALA A 191 17.57 4.67 5.36
N ASN A 192 17.80 5.96 5.66
CA ASN A 192 19.06 6.44 6.22
C ASN A 192 19.27 5.97 7.67
N GLU A 193 18.22 5.88 8.46
CA GLU A 193 18.33 5.48 9.88
C GLU A 193 18.55 3.98 10.05
N VAL A 194 17.79 3.15 9.30
CA VAL A 194 17.75 1.70 9.53
C VAL A 194 18.66 0.88 8.61
N GLY A 195 19.31 1.51 7.64
CA GLY A 195 20.22 0.83 6.71
C GLY A 195 21.35 0.08 7.41
N GLN A 196 21.88 0.63 8.51
CA GLN A 196 22.89 -0.03 9.37
C GLN A 196 22.38 -1.36 9.97
N HIS A 197 21.08 -1.55 10.11
CA HIS A 197 20.44 -2.77 10.57
C HIS A 197 20.12 -3.74 9.42
N ARG A 198 20.58 -3.46 8.20
CA ARG A 198 20.27 -4.22 6.97
C ARG A 198 18.77 -4.26 6.67
N ILE A 199 18.04 -3.22 7.06
CA ILE A 199 16.63 -3.03 6.74
C ILE A 199 16.56 -2.11 5.52
N ARG A 200 15.94 -2.59 4.45
CA ARG A 200 15.70 -1.82 3.24
C ARG A 200 14.37 -1.09 3.34
N VAL A 201 14.31 0.14 2.86
CA VAL A 201 13.09 0.94 2.87
C VAL A 201 12.89 1.51 1.47
N ASN A 202 11.81 1.11 0.81
CA ASN A 202 11.48 1.55 -0.53
C ASN A 202 10.02 1.99 -0.60
N CYS A 203 9.67 2.69 -1.67
CA CYS A 203 8.32 3.18 -1.90
C CYS A 203 7.83 2.74 -3.28
N LEU A 204 6.62 2.19 -3.37
CA LEU A 204 5.92 2.00 -4.64
C LEU A 204 5.14 3.27 -4.98
N LEU A 205 5.28 3.75 -6.19
CA LEU A 205 4.48 4.84 -6.75
C LEU A 205 3.40 4.24 -7.63
N ALA A 206 2.21 4.02 -7.03
CA ALA A 206 1.06 3.50 -7.76
C ALA A 206 0.54 4.51 -8.78
N GLY A 207 0.33 4.08 -10.01
CA GLY A 207 -0.51 4.78 -10.96
C GLY A 207 -2.00 4.61 -10.63
N MET A 208 -2.86 4.65 -11.64
CA MET A 208 -4.25 4.23 -11.49
C MET A 208 -4.29 2.71 -11.30
N VAL A 209 -4.92 2.24 -10.24
CA VAL A 209 -5.05 0.81 -9.93
C VAL A 209 -6.53 0.42 -9.92
N ASN A 210 -6.87 -0.73 -10.48
CA ASN A 210 -8.23 -1.27 -10.54
C ASN A 210 -8.74 -1.67 -9.14
N THR A 211 -9.19 -0.70 -8.40
CA THR A 211 -9.75 -0.84 -7.05
C THR A 211 -10.93 0.11 -6.87
N PRO A 212 -11.82 -0.09 -5.90
CA PRO A 212 -12.90 0.87 -5.63
C PRO A 212 -12.40 2.30 -5.36
N MET A 213 -11.20 2.47 -4.83
CA MET A 213 -10.58 3.79 -4.65
C MET A 213 -10.14 4.41 -5.99
N GLY A 214 -9.63 3.61 -6.92
CA GLY A 214 -9.11 4.09 -8.21
C GLY A 214 -10.19 4.14 -9.30
N VAL A 215 -11.15 3.21 -9.27
CA VAL A 215 -12.16 3.04 -10.34
C VAL A 215 -13.53 3.38 -9.77
N ASN A 216 -13.87 4.66 -9.80
CA ASN A 216 -15.14 5.19 -9.30
C ASN A 216 -15.54 6.46 -10.06
N GLU A 217 -16.78 6.93 -9.85
CA GLU A 217 -17.32 8.09 -10.55
C GLU A 217 -16.47 9.36 -10.38
N GLY A 218 -15.91 9.60 -9.19
CA GLY A 218 -15.02 10.74 -8.93
C GLY A 218 -13.77 10.73 -9.82
N THR A 219 -13.19 9.55 -10.02
CA THR A 219 -12.08 9.36 -10.96
C THR A 219 -12.53 9.60 -12.40
N PHE A 220 -13.64 8.99 -12.83
CA PHE A 220 -14.12 9.17 -14.21
C PHE A 220 -14.46 10.63 -14.52
N ARG A 221 -15.04 11.34 -13.55
CA ARG A 221 -15.33 12.77 -13.68
C ARG A 221 -14.05 13.61 -13.81
N SER A 222 -12.93 13.20 -13.23
CA SER A 222 -11.66 13.90 -13.41
C SER A 222 -11.11 13.80 -14.83
N PHE A 223 -11.44 12.73 -15.57
CA PHE A 223 -11.08 12.52 -16.97
C PHE A 223 -12.15 12.99 -17.97
N ARG A 224 -13.41 13.08 -17.53
CA ARG A 224 -14.56 13.50 -18.33
C ARG A 224 -15.40 14.56 -17.59
N PRO A 225 -14.80 15.74 -17.33
CA PRO A 225 -15.51 16.84 -16.63
C PRO A 225 -16.68 17.42 -17.42
N ASP A 226 -16.78 17.06 -18.70
CA ASP A 226 -17.86 17.41 -19.61
C ASP A 226 -19.16 16.59 -19.36
N LEU A 227 -19.09 15.49 -18.62
CA LEU A 227 -20.22 14.62 -18.29
C LEU A 227 -20.62 14.73 -16.81
N GLU A 228 -21.91 14.70 -16.54
CA GLU A 228 -22.45 14.76 -15.18
C GLU A 228 -22.22 13.45 -14.40
N HIS A 229 -22.44 12.30 -15.05
CA HIS A 229 -22.26 10.96 -14.48
C HIS A 229 -21.44 10.06 -15.41
N PRO A 230 -20.13 10.30 -15.58
CA PRO A 230 -19.31 9.49 -16.47
C PRO A 230 -19.12 8.08 -15.92
N THR A 231 -19.08 7.10 -16.82
CA THR A 231 -18.77 5.70 -16.54
C THR A 231 -17.31 5.38 -16.89
N ALA A 232 -16.85 4.19 -16.50
CA ALA A 232 -15.52 3.69 -16.89
C ALA A 232 -15.35 3.69 -18.42
N ARG A 233 -16.39 3.32 -19.17
CA ARG A 233 -16.37 3.31 -20.64
C ARG A 233 -16.18 4.71 -21.24
N ASP A 234 -16.79 5.71 -20.62
CA ASP A 234 -16.67 7.10 -21.09
C ASP A 234 -15.25 7.67 -20.84
N ALA A 235 -14.59 7.23 -19.77
CA ALA A 235 -13.26 7.69 -19.37
C ALA A 235 -12.12 6.88 -20.01
N ASP A 236 -12.36 5.68 -20.51
CA ASP A 236 -11.37 4.69 -20.96
C ASP A 236 -10.31 5.28 -21.89
N ALA A 237 -10.74 5.93 -22.99
CA ALA A 237 -9.80 6.50 -23.96
C ALA A 237 -8.91 7.60 -23.36
N ALA A 238 -9.47 8.45 -22.47
CA ALA A 238 -8.71 9.50 -21.79
C ALA A 238 -7.73 8.93 -20.77
N MET A 239 -8.14 7.89 -20.04
CA MET A 239 -7.29 7.19 -19.07
C MET A 239 -6.16 6.44 -19.77
N CYS A 240 -6.42 5.75 -20.89
CA CYS A 240 -5.37 5.14 -21.72
C CYS A 240 -4.40 6.18 -22.29
N ALA A 241 -4.92 7.34 -22.69
CA ALA A 241 -4.14 8.38 -23.35
C ALA A 241 -3.07 9.02 -22.44
N VAL A 242 -3.21 8.97 -21.11
CA VAL A 242 -2.21 9.53 -20.18
C VAL A 242 -1.05 8.57 -19.90
N ASN A 243 -1.14 7.30 -20.28
CA ASN A 243 -0.12 6.29 -20.05
C ASN A 243 0.73 6.03 -21.31
N LEU A 244 1.97 5.55 -21.16
CA LEU A 244 2.79 5.08 -22.29
C LEU A 244 2.32 3.71 -22.77
N ILE A 245 2.06 2.79 -21.85
CA ILE A 245 1.36 1.54 -22.13
C ILE A 245 -0.13 1.88 -22.15
N PRO A 246 -0.85 1.69 -23.27
CA PRO A 246 -2.21 2.20 -23.44
C PRO A 246 -3.25 1.33 -22.70
N VAL A 247 -3.18 1.34 -21.38
CA VAL A 247 -4.16 0.72 -20.46
C VAL A 247 -4.74 1.78 -19.54
N PRO A 248 -6.02 1.69 -19.14
CA PRO A 248 -6.64 2.69 -18.27
C PRO A 248 -6.14 2.60 -16.83
N TRP A 249 -5.71 1.44 -16.37
CA TRP A 249 -5.17 1.14 -15.03
C TRP A 249 -4.26 -0.07 -15.06
N VAL A 250 -3.53 -0.28 -13.96
CA VAL A 250 -2.84 -1.54 -13.64
C VAL A 250 -3.69 -2.34 -12.66
N GLU A 251 -3.47 -3.65 -12.57
CA GLU A 251 -4.21 -4.49 -11.64
C GLU A 251 -3.54 -4.52 -10.24
N PRO A 252 -4.27 -4.79 -9.16
CA PRO A 252 -3.69 -4.96 -7.82
C PRO A 252 -2.56 -6.01 -7.78
N GLU A 253 -2.62 -7.03 -8.63
CA GLU A 253 -1.64 -8.09 -8.78
C GLU A 253 -0.29 -7.57 -9.33
N ASP A 254 -0.30 -6.54 -10.19
CA ASP A 254 0.91 -5.90 -10.70
C ASP A 254 1.64 -5.17 -9.57
N MET A 255 0.87 -4.48 -8.71
CA MET A 255 1.40 -3.86 -7.50
C MET A 255 1.97 -4.90 -6.54
N ALA A 256 1.27 -6.04 -6.38
CA ALA A 256 1.71 -7.12 -5.50
C ALA A 256 2.99 -7.80 -6.01
N ALA A 257 3.19 -7.91 -7.32
CA ALA A 257 4.42 -8.44 -7.91
C ALA A 257 5.62 -7.53 -7.61
N ALA A 258 5.46 -6.22 -7.74
CA ALA A 258 6.50 -5.24 -7.41
C ALA A 258 6.79 -5.21 -5.89
N ALA A 259 5.75 -5.26 -5.05
CA ALA A 259 5.89 -5.33 -3.61
C ALA A 259 6.64 -6.61 -3.17
N LEU A 260 6.31 -7.75 -3.74
CA LEU A 260 7.00 -9.01 -3.49
C LEU A 260 8.49 -8.92 -3.83
N TRP A 261 8.84 -8.38 -4.99
CA TRP A 261 10.24 -8.20 -5.36
C TRP A 261 10.97 -7.32 -4.36
N LEU A 262 10.40 -6.18 -3.95
CA LEU A 262 10.97 -5.30 -2.95
C LEU A 262 11.04 -5.95 -1.55
N ALA A 263 10.10 -6.83 -1.20
CA ALA A 263 10.11 -7.54 0.08
C ALA A 263 11.14 -8.68 0.13
N SER A 264 11.50 -9.24 -1.02
CA SER A 264 12.35 -10.41 -1.15
C SER A 264 13.85 -10.07 -1.18
N ASP A 265 14.69 -11.11 -1.07
CA ASP A 265 16.13 -10.97 -1.16
C ASP A 265 16.64 -10.73 -2.60
N GLU A 266 15.76 -10.83 -3.62
CA GLU A 266 16.10 -10.47 -5.00
C GLU A 266 16.41 -8.96 -5.14
N SER A 267 15.90 -8.13 -4.23
CA SER A 267 16.16 -6.69 -4.15
C SER A 267 17.11 -6.31 -3.01
N ARG A 268 17.97 -7.23 -2.54
CA ARG A 268 18.80 -7.07 -1.34
C ARG A 268 19.71 -5.84 -1.27
N TYR A 269 19.97 -5.20 -2.42
CA TYR A 269 20.77 -3.97 -2.51
C TYR A 269 19.95 -2.76 -3.00
N VAL A 270 18.62 -2.86 -2.95
CA VAL A 270 17.71 -1.77 -3.33
C VAL A 270 17.09 -1.17 -2.08
N THR A 271 17.45 0.08 -1.77
CA THR A 271 16.91 0.87 -0.67
C THR A 271 16.86 2.34 -1.03
N GLY A 272 15.91 3.10 -0.49
CA GLY A 272 15.74 4.53 -0.75
C GLY A 272 15.13 4.85 -2.12
N VAL A 273 14.55 3.85 -2.81
CA VAL A 273 14.00 3.99 -4.17
C VAL A 273 12.49 4.23 -4.11
N ALA A 274 12.03 5.17 -4.91
CA ALA A 274 10.62 5.35 -5.28
C ALA A 274 10.41 4.71 -6.66
N LEU A 275 9.77 3.54 -6.69
CA LEU A 275 9.59 2.70 -7.88
C LEU A 275 8.18 2.90 -8.47
N PRO A 276 8.04 3.47 -9.68
CA PRO A 276 6.75 3.59 -10.35
C PRO A 276 6.23 2.23 -10.84
N VAL A 277 4.93 1.98 -10.62
CA VAL A 277 4.12 0.94 -11.26
C VAL A 277 2.88 1.65 -11.79
N ASP A 278 2.98 2.26 -12.96
CA ASP A 278 2.08 3.31 -13.42
C ASP A 278 1.82 3.28 -14.94
N ALA A 279 2.12 2.18 -15.60
CA ALA A 279 2.03 2.05 -17.06
C ALA A 279 2.80 3.14 -17.83
N GLY A 280 3.84 3.74 -17.21
CA GLY A 280 4.66 4.78 -17.78
C GLY A 280 4.06 6.19 -17.70
N TYR A 281 3.08 6.41 -16.84
CA TYR A 281 2.47 7.73 -16.62
C TYR A 281 3.51 8.82 -16.34
N LEU A 282 4.39 8.59 -15.36
CA LEU A 282 5.42 9.57 -14.96
C LEU A 282 6.52 9.77 -16.01
N ALA A 283 6.72 8.82 -16.91
CA ALA A 283 7.74 8.88 -17.95
C ALA A 283 7.23 9.51 -19.26
N LYS A 284 5.91 9.72 -19.36
CA LYS A 284 5.31 10.29 -20.57
C LYS A 284 5.64 11.78 -20.67
N ALA A 285 6.15 12.21 -21.81
CA ALA A 285 6.29 13.63 -22.14
C ALA A 285 4.88 14.25 -22.34
N HIS A 286 4.60 15.35 -21.68
CA HIS A 286 3.34 16.10 -21.74
C HIS A 286 3.51 17.39 -22.55
#